data_b46e0ef708ab83dd9d1401c836028cde
#
_entry.id   b46e0ef708ab83dd9d1401c836028cde
#
_cell.length_a   1.000
_cell.length_b   1.000
_cell.length_c   1.000
_cell.angle_alpha   90.00
_cell.angle_beta   90.00
_cell.angle_gamma   90.00
#
_symmetry.space_group_name_H-M   'P 1'
#
loop_
_entity.id
_entity.type
_entity.pdbx_description
1 polymer ?
#
loop_
_entity_poly.entity_id
_entity_poly.type
_entity_poly.pdbx_seq_one_letter_code
_entity_poly.pdbx_strand_id
1 'polypeptide(L)'
;MDSRVAIVGGGYAGCAAAVTLAARGVPVTLFESSPVPGGRARRVTTRDIELDNGQHILSGAYSELLRLMRQVGVPSDAVLRCPLELRYADGFALRALWLPAPLGLLFGLLLAGGLPFPERIGAVRFMLSLRRDGFRLASDTSVAELLTRHGQDGRIGHYLWRPLCVSALNTPPDGASAQLFLNVLRDTLAAGDEASDLLLPKTDLSKLFPEPACDFVRSKGGEVRCGETVRDLEALLAQYGKVILAVGPHQLKAIAPDLAPEYGYQPIYTCYLQYPKQVKLRFPMLGFAHGIVQWAFDRGALTGEKGRIACVISAQGDHQQLGQDELAQACHRELVAALGAMPEPEWSQVIAEKRATITCAPGLERPSQSTSITGVFLAGDYTYPDYPPTLEAAVRSGIRGAALAVSG
;
A
#
# COMPACT_ATOMS: atom_id res chain seq x y z
N MET A 1 3.02 -37.09 12.17
CA MET A 1 3.84 -35.96 11.69
C MET A 1 3.39 -34.71 12.43
N ASP A 2 4.33 -33.97 12.97
CA ASP A 2 4.03 -32.74 13.72
C ASP A 2 3.27 -31.81 12.81
N SER A 3 2.09 -31.36 13.25
CA SER A 3 1.20 -30.48 12.44
C SER A 3 1.69 -29.03 12.34
N ARG A 4 3.01 -28.84 12.43
CA ARG A 4 3.67 -27.54 12.39
C ARG A 4 3.72 -26.99 10.96
N VAL A 5 3.40 -25.71 10.78
CA VAL A 5 3.43 -25.02 9.48
C VAL A 5 4.64 -24.10 9.42
N ALA A 6 5.45 -24.23 8.37
CA ALA A 6 6.49 -23.25 8.07
C ALA A 6 5.91 -22.11 7.21
N ILE A 7 6.29 -20.87 7.53
CA ILE A 7 5.96 -19.68 6.73
C ILE A 7 7.28 -19.01 6.33
N VAL A 8 7.48 -18.82 5.05
CA VAL A 8 8.68 -18.20 4.49
C VAL A 8 8.37 -16.79 4.02
N GLY A 9 8.95 -15.81 4.70
CA GLY A 9 8.75 -14.37 4.47
C GLY A 9 7.94 -13.70 5.58
N GLY A 10 8.56 -12.79 6.32
CA GLY A 10 7.98 -12.01 7.42
C GLY A 10 7.35 -10.68 6.99
N GLY A 11 6.87 -10.57 5.74
CA GLY A 11 6.07 -9.44 5.27
C GLY A 11 4.63 -9.50 5.82
N TYR A 12 3.80 -8.53 5.46
CA TYR A 12 2.40 -8.44 5.94
C TYR A 12 1.59 -9.72 5.65
N ALA A 13 1.81 -10.38 4.51
CA ALA A 13 1.16 -11.65 4.19
C ALA A 13 1.58 -12.79 5.12
N GLY A 14 2.89 -12.97 5.31
CA GLY A 14 3.41 -14.02 6.20
C GLY A 14 3.07 -13.80 7.67
N CYS A 15 3.15 -12.55 8.14
CA CYS A 15 2.71 -12.17 9.49
C CYS A 15 1.21 -12.45 9.68
N ALA A 16 0.36 -12.12 8.69
CA ALA A 16 -1.07 -12.41 8.75
C ALA A 16 -1.38 -13.91 8.76
N ALA A 17 -0.66 -14.71 7.97
CA ALA A 17 -0.76 -16.16 7.99
C ALA A 17 -0.34 -16.72 9.36
N ALA A 18 0.80 -16.25 9.91
CA ALA A 18 1.33 -16.69 11.19
C ALA A 18 0.36 -16.39 12.34
N VAL A 19 -0.16 -15.16 12.42
CA VAL A 19 -1.16 -14.77 13.43
C VAL A 19 -2.43 -15.62 13.31
N THR A 20 -2.90 -15.87 12.08
CA THR A 20 -4.12 -16.64 11.82
C THR A 20 -3.97 -18.08 12.29
N LEU A 21 -2.84 -18.71 12.02
CA LEU A 21 -2.55 -20.09 12.47
C LEU A 21 -2.33 -20.17 13.98
N ALA A 22 -1.49 -19.28 14.52
CA ALA A 22 -1.19 -19.24 15.96
C ALA A 22 -2.45 -18.99 16.82
N ALA A 23 -3.36 -18.14 16.35
CA ALA A 23 -4.65 -17.89 17.01
C ALA A 23 -5.55 -19.14 17.06
N ARG A 24 -5.35 -20.10 16.15
CA ARG A 24 -6.07 -21.39 16.11
C ARG A 24 -5.32 -22.51 16.84
N GLY A 25 -4.22 -22.20 17.52
CA GLY A 25 -3.40 -23.17 18.22
C GLY A 25 -2.55 -24.07 17.30
N VAL A 26 -2.41 -23.72 16.03
CA VAL A 26 -1.53 -24.44 15.09
C VAL A 26 -0.09 -24.00 15.33
N PRO A 27 0.86 -24.92 15.58
CA PRO A 27 2.27 -24.59 15.74
C PRO A 27 2.85 -23.98 14.45
N VAL A 28 3.52 -22.83 14.56
CA VAL A 28 4.06 -22.06 13.43
C VAL A 28 5.53 -21.76 13.63
N THR A 29 6.30 -21.84 12.54
CA THR A 29 7.64 -21.23 12.46
C THR A 29 7.65 -20.24 11.29
N LEU A 30 7.88 -18.96 11.59
CA LEU A 30 8.02 -17.89 10.61
C LEU A 30 9.50 -17.61 10.35
N PHE A 31 9.92 -17.70 9.08
CA PHE A 31 11.26 -17.40 8.62
C PHE A 31 11.27 -16.04 7.88
N GLU A 32 12.19 -15.17 8.25
CA GLU A 32 12.41 -13.86 7.59
C GLU A 32 13.91 -13.65 7.37
N SER A 33 14.28 -13.33 6.13
CA SER A 33 15.68 -13.11 5.75
C SER A 33 16.26 -11.81 6.30
N SER A 34 15.43 -10.80 6.52
CA SER A 34 15.83 -9.53 7.12
C SER A 34 15.89 -9.63 8.64
N PRO A 35 16.73 -8.84 9.32
CA PRO A 35 16.68 -8.73 10.78
C PRO A 35 15.39 -8.08 11.29
N VAL A 36 14.69 -7.31 10.45
CA VAL A 36 13.44 -6.60 10.79
C VAL A 36 12.30 -7.11 9.90
N PRO A 37 11.17 -7.57 10.48
CA PRO A 37 10.01 -8.03 9.71
C PRO A 37 9.26 -6.85 9.07
N GLY A 38 8.45 -7.15 8.04
CA GLY A 38 7.62 -6.18 7.34
C GLY A 38 7.75 -6.23 5.81
N GLY A 39 8.78 -6.94 5.31
CA GLY A 39 8.99 -7.10 3.86
C GLY A 39 9.27 -5.74 3.18
N ARG A 40 8.47 -5.38 2.17
CA ARG A 40 8.56 -4.08 1.48
C ARG A 40 8.08 -2.90 2.33
N ALA A 41 7.18 -3.14 3.28
CA ALA A 41 6.69 -2.16 4.23
C ALA A 41 7.34 -2.37 5.60
N ARG A 42 8.62 -2.02 5.71
CA ARG A 42 9.41 -2.18 6.93
C ARG A 42 10.23 -0.93 7.24
N ARG A 43 10.67 -0.87 8.48
CA ARG A 43 11.72 0.07 8.91
C ARG A 43 13.06 -0.34 8.29
N VAL A 44 13.82 0.65 7.85
CA VAL A 44 15.20 0.52 7.38
C VAL A 44 16.09 1.51 8.12
N THR A 45 17.32 1.11 8.40
CA THR A 45 18.33 1.98 9.01
C THR A 45 19.33 2.40 7.94
N THR A 46 19.54 3.69 7.80
CA THR A 46 20.54 4.26 6.90
C THR A 46 21.23 5.44 7.61
N ARG A 47 22.57 5.48 7.60
CA ARG A 47 23.36 6.52 8.30
C ARG A 47 22.92 6.74 9.77
N ASP A 48 22.63 5.65 10.49
CA ASP A 48 22.13 5.66 11.88
C ASP A 48 20.76 6.34 12.07
N ILE A 49 20.02 6.56 11.00
CA ILE A 49 18.65 7.09 11.01
C ILE A 49 17.68 5.97 10.65
N GLU A 50 16.66 5.82 11.47
CA GLU A 50 15.53 4.93 11.16
C GLU A 50 14.52 5.65 10.27
N LEU A 51 14.18 5.02 9.12
CA LEU A 51 13.21 5.50 8.15
C LEU A 51 12.31 4.34 7.72
N ASP A 52 11.13 4.64 7.19
CA ASP A 52 10.35 3.63 6.49
C ASP A 52 10.90 3.37 5.08
N ASN A 53 10.85 2.13 4.61
CA ASN A 53 11.23 1.78 3.22
C ASN A 53 10.33 2.48 2.18
N GLY A 54 9.19 3.01 2.60
CA GLY A 54 8.29 3.84 1.82
C GLY A 54 7.18 4.40 2.70
N GLN A 55 6.75 5.62 2.43
CA GLN A 55 5.61 6.22 3.13
C GLN A 55 4.31 5.55 2.66
N HIS A 56 3.51 5.07 3.58
CA HIS A 56 2.24 4.40 3.28
C HIS A 56 1.05 5.20 3.85
N ILE A 57 -0.07 5.08 3.15
CA ILE A 57 -1.39 5.46 3.61
C ILE A 57 -2.21 4.18 3.66
N LEU A 58 -2.94 3.97 4.75
CA LEU A 58 -3.93 2.91 4.84
C LEU A 58 -5.32 3.51 4.58
N SER A 59 -6.23 2.67 4.13
CA SER A 59 -7.64 3.03 3.97
C SER A 59 -8.47 2.45 5.11
N GLY A 60 -9.54 3.14 5.49
CA GLY A 60 -10.57 2.58 6.37
C GLY A 60 -11.19 1.28 5.84
N ALA A 61 -11.12 1.05 4.52
CA ALA A 61 -11.52 -0.20 3.87
C ALA A 61 -10.60 -1.40 4.15
N TYR A 62 -9.43 -1.21 4.78
CA TYR A 62 -8.50 -2.30 5.11
C TYR A 62 -8.98 -3.11 6.32
N SER A 63 -10.15 -3.73 6.16
CA SER A 63 -10.88 -4.39 7.25
C SER A 63 -10.10 -5.52 7.92
N GLU A 64 -9.40 -6.35 7.15
CA GLU A 64 -8.66 -7.50 7.68
C GLU A 64 -7.34 -7.06 8.34
N LEU A 65 -6.62 -6.12 7.74
CA LEU A 65 -5.43 -5.55 8.38
C LEU A 65 -5.79 -4.89 9.71
N LEU A 66 -6.81 -4.04 9.75
CA LEU A 66 -7.25 -3.35 10.96
C LEU A 66 -7.78 -4.34 12.02
N ARG A 67 -8.42 -5.43 11.60
CA ARG A 67 -8.84 -6.51 12.49
C ARG A 67 -7.65 -7.22 13.13
N LEU A 68 -6.64 -7.60 12.31
CA LEU A 68 -5.43 -8.25 12.83
C LEU A 68 -4.59 -7.32 13.70
N MET A 69 -4.46 -6.03 13.36
CA MET A 69 -3.77 -5.05 14.21
C MET A 69 -4.40 -5.02 15.62
N ARG A 70 -5.72 -4.95 15.72
CA ARG A 70 -6.42 -5.05 17.03
C ARG A 70 -6.16 -6.37 17.73
N GLN A 71 -6.18 -7.48 16.99
CA GLN A 71 -5.95 -8.83 17.55
C GLN A 71 -4.56 -8.99 18.16
N VAL A 72 -3.53 -8.39 17.57
CA VAL A 72 -2.15 -8.44 18.08
C VAL A 72 -1.83 -7.30 19.06
N GLY A 73 -2.82 -6.49 19.45
CA GLY A 73 -2.70 -5.49 20.49
C GLY A 73 -2.11 -4.14 20.03
N VAL A 74 -2.16 -3.82 18.73
CA VAL A 74 -1.74 -2.51 18.24
C VAL A 74 -2.71 -1.43 18.75
N PRO A 75 -2.20 -0.36 19.39
CA PRO A 75 -3.03 0.72 19.89
C PRO A 75 -3.79 1.44 18.77
N SER A 76 -5.01 1.89 19.02
CA SER A 76 -5.83 2.59 18.03
C SER A 76 -5.22 3.92 17.58
N ASP A 77 -4.42 4.55 18.42
CA ASP A 77 -3.71 5.79 18.15
C ASP A 77 -2.38 5.60 17.38
N ALA A 78 -2.01 4.37 17.03
CA ALA A 78 -0.89 4.07 16.13
C ALA A 78 -1.10 4.61 14.71
N VAL A 79 -2.33 4.99 14.36
CA VAL A 79 -2.70 5.66 13.12
C VAL A 79 -3.48 6.93 13.41
N LEU A 80 -3.24 7.98 12.63
CA LEU A 80 -4.09 9.16 12.57
C LEU A 80 -5.21 8.88 11.57
N ARG A 81 -6.44 8.72 12.05
CA ARG A 81 -7.62 8.56 11.19
C ARG A 81 -8.14 9.94 10.78
N CYS A 82 -8.22 10.18 9.50
CA CYS A 82 -8.73 11.40 8.90
C CYS A 82 -9.89 11.04 7.97
N PRO A 83 -11.03 11.75 8.02
CA PRO A 83 -12.01 11.68 6.94
C PRO A 83 -11.35 11.90 5.59
N LEU A 84 -11.92 11.35 4.51
CA LEU A 84 -11.38 11.58 3.17
C LEU A 84 -11.31 13.08 2.89
N GLU A 85 -10.10 13.59 2.93
CA GLU A 85 -9.78 14.97 2.61
C GLU A 85 -8.50 15.01 1.76
N LEU A 86 -8.64 15.48 0.52
CA LEU A 86 -7.53 15.69 -0.39
C LEU A 86 -7.29 17.18 -0.52
N ARG A 87 -6.08 17.63 -0.24
CA ARG A 87 -5.65 19.01 -0.38
C ARG A 87 -4.40 19.07 -1.22
N TYR A 88 -4.41 19.96 -2.19
CA TYR A 88 -3.29 20.21 -3.07
C TYR A 88 -2.68 21.57 -2.81
N ALA A 89 -1.39 21.70 -3.07
CA ALA A 89 -0.64 22.92 -2.84
C ALA A 89 -1.16 24.11 -3.68
N ASP A 90 -1.73 23.84 -4.86
CA ASP A 90 -2.27 24.84 -5.80
C ASP A 90 -3.75 25.20 -5.55
N GLY A 91 -4.32 24.75 -4.43
CA GLY A 91 -5.65 25.16 -3.98
C GLY A 91 -6.80 24.21 -4.30
N PHE A 92 -6.57 23.09 -4.99
CA PHE A 92 -7.61 22.07 -5.08
C PHE A 92 -7.88 21.46 -3.70
N ALA A 93 -9.16 21.31 -3.38
CA ALA A 93 -9.60 20.67 -2.15
C ALA A 93 -10.88 19.86 -2.38
N LEU A 94 -10.84 18.60 -1.94
CA LEU A 94 -12.00 17.71 -1.85
C LEU A 94 -12.11 17.22 -0.42
N ARG A 95 -13.29 17.35 0.18
CA ARG A 95 -13.60 16.79 1.50
C ARG A 95 -14.93 16.06 1.46
N ALA A 96 -14.95 14.80 1.85
CA ALA A 96 -16.19 14.08 2.09
C ALA A 96 -16.93 14.71 3.28
N LEU A 97 -18.26 14.84 3.18
CA LEU A 97 -19.08 15.35 4.27
C LEU A 97 -19.47 14.22 5.23
N TRP A 98 -19.78 14.58 6.45
CA TRP A 98 -20.28 13.65 7.48
C TRP A 98 -21.75 13.28 7.21
N LEU A 99 -21.97 12.55 6.14
CA LEU A 99 -23.27 12.04 5.70
C LEU A 99 -23.10 10.54 5.38
N PRO A 100 -24.15 9.73 5.57
CA PRO A 100 -24.08 8.30 5.24
C PRO A 100 -23.60 8.06 3.80
N ALA A 101 -22.78 7.03 3.60
CA ALA A 101 -22.29 6.68 2.27
C ALA A 101 -23.47 6.33 1.33
N PRO A 102 -23.43 6.75 0.06
CA PRO A 102 -22.38 7.50 -0.63
C PRO A 102 -22.55 9.02 -0.58
N LEU A 103 -23.56 9.54 0.15
CA LEU A 103 -23.94 10.96 0.13
C LEU A 103 -22.78 11.88 0.52
N GLY A 104 -21.99 11.47 1.54
CA GLY A 104 -20.83 12.25 1.99
C GLY A 104 -19.86 12.58 0.87
N LEU A 105 -19.49 11.59 0.07
CA LEU A 105 -18.59 11.78 -1.09
C LEU A 105 -19.28 12.56 -2.21
N LEU A 106 -20.53 12.22 -2.55
CA LEU A 106 -21.25 12.88 -3.64
C LEU A 106 -21.40 14.39 -3.39
N PHE A 107 -21.75 14.78 -2.17
CA PHE A 107 -21.78 16.20 -1.78
C PHE A 107 -20.38 16.80 -1.71
N GLY A 108 -19.38 16.03 -1.26
CA GLY A 108 -17.98 16.45 -1.30
C GLY A 108 -17.52 16.81 -2.73
N LEU A 109 -17.89 15.98 -3.71
CA LEU A 109 -17.60 16.24 -5.14
C LEU A 109 -18.29 17.50 -5.66
N LEU A 110 -19.56 17.72 -5.28
CA LEU A 110 -20.30 18.92 -5.65
C LEU A 110 -19.71 20.21 -5.06
N LEU A 111 -19.09 20.10 -3.87
CA LEU A 111 -18.49 21.22 -3.15
C LEU A 111 -16.97 21.34 -3.37
N ALA A 112 -16.36 20.44 -4.16
CA ALA A 112 -14.93 20.43 -4.39
C ALA A 112 -14.43 21.79 -4.90
N GLY A 113 -13.41 22.34 -4.22
CA GLY A 113 -12.76 23.59 -4.62
C GLY A 113 -11.84 23.39 -5.84
N GLY A 114 -11.68 24.42 -6.65
CA GLY A 114 -10.76 24.38 -7.80
C GLY A 114 -11.28 23.66 -9.05
N LEU A 115 -12.55 23.20 -9.06
CA LEU A 115 -13.17 22.54 -10.22
C LEU A 115 -14.30 23.39 -10.82
N PRO A 116 -14.47 23.40 -12.16
CA PRO A 116 -15.66 23.92 -12.81
C PRO A 116 -16.92 23.15 -12.40
N PHE A 117 -18.04 23.85 -12.27
CA PHE A 117 -19.31 23.23 -11.85
C PHE A 117 -19.79 22.07 -12.75
N PRO A 118 -19.65 22.13 -14.10
CA PRO A 118 -19.98 21.00 -14.96
C PRO A 118 -19.18 19.73 -14.65
N GLU A 119 -17.88 19.85 -14.31
CA GLU A 119 -17.03 18.71 -13.96
C GLU A 119 -17.44 18.09 -12.63
N ARG A 120 -17.87 18.90 -11.63
CA ARG A 120 -18.41 18.41 -10.36
C ARG A 120 -19.64 17.52 -10.58
N ILE A 121 -20.60 18.01 -11.40
CA ILE A 121 -21.80 17.24 -11.77
C ILE A 121 -21.40 15.99 -12.58
N GLY A 122 -20.44 16.12 -13.50
CA GLY A 122 -19.89 14.99 -14.27
C GLY A 122 -19.33 13.89 -13.36
N ALA A 123 -18.55 14.25 -12.34
CA ALA A 123 -18.00 13.31 -11.37
C ALA A 123 -19.09 12.59 -10.56
N VAL A 124 -20.12 13.32 -10.12
CA VAL A 124 -21.26 12.70 -9.42
C VAL A 124 -22.02 11.72 -10.33
N ARG A 125 -22.28 12.11 -11.58
CA ARG A 125 -22.93 11.23 -12.57
C ARG A 125 -22.08 9.98 -12.85
N PHE A 126 -20.77 10.14 -12.95
CA PHE A 126 -19.83 9.04 -13.12
C PHE A 126 -19.93 8.06 -11.97
N MET A 127 -19.81 8.52 -10.72
CA MET A 127 -19.95 7.66 -9.53
C MET A 127 -21.29 6.94 -9.46
N LEU A 128 -22.39 7.63 -9.80
CA LEU A 128 -23.73 7.02 -9.83
C LEU A 128 -23.87 5.97 -10.94
N SER A 129 -23.26 6.20 -12.12
CA SER A 129 -23.25 5.20 -13.20
C SER A 129 -22.46 3.96 -12.80
N LEU A 130 -21.27 4.13 -12.22
CA LEU A 130 -20.46 3.01 -11.72
C LEU A 130 -21.22 2.19 -10.66
N ARG A 131 -21.91 2.87 -9.75
CA ARG A 131 -22.73 2.19 -8.73
C ARG A 131 -23.90 1.41 -9.35
N ARG A 132 -24.59 2.00 -10.33
CA ARG A 132 -25.69 1.31 -11.06
C ARG A 132 -25.16 0.05 -11.77
N ASP A 133 -23.97 0.12 -12.34
CA ASP A 133 -23.34 -0.96 -13.09
C ASP A 133 -22.55 -1.92 -12.16
N GLY A 134 -22.69 -1.77 -10.82
CA GLY A 134 -22.08 -2.61 -9.80
C GLY A 134 -20.55 -2.57 -9.77
N PHE A 135 -19.95 -1.47 -10.26
CA PHE A 135 -18.49 -1.31 -10.40
C PHE A 135 -17.84 -2.42 -11.22
N ARG A 136 -18.53 -2.91 -12.25
CA ARG A 136 -18.08 -4.00 -13.14
C ARG A 136 -18.02 -3.54 -14.58
N LEU A 137 -16.99 -3.99 -15.28
CA LEU A 137 -16.83 -3.80 -16.72
C LEU A 137 -17.13 -5.12 -17.44
N ALA A 138 -17.70 -5.04 -18.65
CA ALA A 138 -17.88 -6.21 -19.51
C ALA A 138 -16.52 -6.74 -20.00
N SER A 139 -15.55 -5.87 -20.20
CA SER A 139 -14.17 -6.18 -20.55
C SER A 139 -13.26 -5.17 -19.87
N ASP A 140 -12.16 -5.62 -19.30
CA ASP A 140 -11.18 -4.75 -18.67
C ASP A 140 -10.48 -3.87 -19.72
N THR A 141 -10.18 -2.64 -19.35
CA THR A 141 -9.53 -1.63 -20.19
C THR A 141 -8.59 -0.79 -19.34
N SER A 142 -7.91 0.21 -19.90
CA SER A 142 -7.12 1.12 -19.09
C SER A 142 -7.99 2.14 -18.34
N VAL A 143 -7.47 2.61 -17.18
CA VAL A 143 -8.12 3.69 -16.41
C VAL A 143 -8.25 4.96 -17.26
N ALA A 144 -7.24 5.30 -18.04
CA ALA A 144 -7.29 6.46 -18.93
C ALA A 144 -8.44 6.36 -19.93
N GLU A 145 -8.61 5.19 -20.57
CA GLU A 145 -9.71 4.95 -21.51
C GLU A 145 -11.08 5.01 -20.82
N LEU A 146 -11.21 4.43 -19.61
CA LEU A 146 -12.43 4.54 -18.80
C LEU A 146 -12.77 6.00 -18.52
N LEU A 147 -11.79 6.80 -18.09
CA LEU A 147 -12.00 8.23 -17.77
C LEU A 147 -12.42 9.02 -19.02
N THR A 148 -11.76 8.81 -20.16
CA THR A 148 -12.09 9.46 -21.42
C THR A 148 -13.51 9.12 -21.89
N ARG A 149 -13.91 7.85 -21.88
CA ARG A 149 -15.27 7.40 -22.24
C ARG A 149 -16.36 8.07 -21.39
N HIS A 150 -16.05 8.42 -20.15
CA HIS A 150 -17.00 9.06 -19.24
C HIS A 150 -16.80 10.59 -19.11
N GLY A 151 -15.94 11.21 -19.93
CA GLY A 151 -15.65 12.65 -19.87
C GLY A 151 -15.04 13.07 -18.53
N GLN A 152 -14.19 12.22 -17.93
CA GLN A 152 -13.53 12.44 -16.64
C GLN A 152 -12.05 12.79 -16.75
N ASP A 153 -11.56 13.16 -17.91
CA ASP A 153 -10.15 13.51 -18.21
C ASP A 153 -9.82 15.01 -18.09
N GLY A 154 -10.80 15.85 -17.74
CA GLY A 154 -10.60 17.25 -17.40
C GLY A 154 -9.84 17.48 -16.09
N ARG A 155 -10.08 18.63 -15.45
CA ARG A 155 -9.46 18.96 -14.14
C ARG A 155 -9.77 17.91 -13.06
N ILE A 156 -10.99 17.36 -13.05
CA ILE A 156 -11.35 16.30 -12.11
C ILE A 156 -10.48 15.05 -12.31
N GLY A 157 -10.17 14.69 -13.55
CA GLY A 157 -9.24 13.60 -13.87
C GLY A 157 -7.85 13.87 -13.33
N HIS A 158 -7.37 15.10 -13.50
CA HIS A 158 -6.04 15.52 -13.08
C HIS A 158 -5.87 15.56 -11.55
N TYR A 159 -6.87 16.07 -10.82
CA TYR A 159 -6.76 16.24 -9.36
C TYR A 159 -7.29 15.07 -8.54
N LEU A 160 -8.16 14.22 -9.11
CA LEU A 160 -8.76 13.14 -8.35
C LEU A 160 -8.49 11.77 -8.96
N TRP A 161 -9.00 11.50 -10.17
CA TRP A 161 -9.03 10.12 -10.67
C TRP A 161 -7.65 9.56 -11.00
N ARG A 162 -6.80 10.32 -11.69
CA ARG A 162 -5.43 9.90 -12.04
C ARG A 162 -4.53 9.77 -10.79
N PRO A 163 -4.47 10.75 -9.87
CA PRO A 163 -3.74 10.59 -8.62
C PRO A 163 -4.24 9.43 -7.76
N LEU A 164 -5.56 9.22 -7.69
CA LEU A 164 -6.13 8.10 -6.96
C LEU A 164 -5.75 6.75 -7.59
N CYS A 165 -5.76 6.66 -8.93
CA CYS A 165 -5.29 5.48 -9.65
C CYS A 165 -3.82 5.17 -9.31
N VAL A 166 -2.94 6.16 -9.43
CA VAL A 166 -1.51 5.99 -9.13
C VAL A 166 -1.29 5.64 -7.65
N SER A 167 -2.00 6.30 -6.74
CA SER A 167 -1.86 6.03 -5.30
C SER A 167 -2.34 4.62 -4.90
N ALA A 168 -3.38 4.10 -5.57
CA ALA A 168 -3.96 2.81 -5.22
C ALA A 168 -3.34 1.63 -5.99
N LEU A 169 -3.04 1.81 -7.28
CA LEU A 169 -2.55 0.76 -8.17
C LEU A 169 -1.03 0.84 -8.42
N ASN A 170 -0.41 1.95 -8.06
CA ASN A 170 0.99 2.26 -8.37
C ASN A 170 1.33 1.99 -9.85
N THR A 171 0.39 2.22 -10.74
CA THR A 171 0.51 2.00 -12.18
C THR A 171 -0.03 3.23 -12.90
N PRO A 172 0.66 3.75 -13.92
CA PRO A 172 0.17 4.90 -14.69
C PRO A 172 -1.22 4.60 -15.30
N PRO A 173 -2.14 5.57 -15.35
CA PRO A 173 -3.53 5.36 -15.79
C PRO A 173 -3.66 4.75 -17.19
N ASP A 174 -2.71 5.01 -18.08
CA ASP A 174 -2.73 4.47 -19.45
C ASP A 174 -2.49 2.95 -19.49
N GLY A 175 -1.79 2.40 -18.49
CA GLY A 175 -1.52 0.97 -18.35
C GLY A 175 -2.23 0.31 -17.18
N ALA A 176 -2.97 1.05 -16.36
CA ALA A 176 -3.63 0.52 -15.17
C ALA A 176 -4.99 -0.10 -15.49
N SER A 177 -5.30 -1.26 -14.92
CA SER A 177 -6.59 -1.95 -15.02
C SER A 177 -7.72 -1.08 -14.47
N ALA A 178 -8.68 -0.76 -15.31
CA ALA A 178 -9.89 -0.07 -14.91
C ALA A 178 -10.74 -0.93 -13.96
N GLN A 179 -10.79 -2.25 -14.14
CA GLN A 179 -11.55 -3.11 -13.24
C GLN A 179 -10.97 -3.12 -11.82
N LEU A 180 -9.64 -3.19 -11.66
CA LEU A 180 -9.00 -3.08 -10.34
C LEU A 180 -9.22 -1.70 -9.73
N PHE A 181 -9.20 -0.64 -10.53
CA PHE A 181 -9.52 0.71 -10.08
C PHE A 181 -10.97 0.82 -9.60
N LEU A 182 -11.93 0.24 -10.33
CA LEU A 182 -13.33 0.21 -9.91
C LEU A 182 -13.55 -0.58 -8.61
N ASN A 183 -12.80 -1.67 -8.40
CA ASN A 183 -12.85 -2.41 -7.14
C ASN A 183 -12.40 -1.52 -5.96
N VAL A 184 -11.33 -0.73 -6.16
CA VAL A 184 -10.88 0.26 -5.15
C VAL A 184 -11.97 1.30 -4.89
N LEU A 185 -12.57 1.90 -5.93
CA LEU A 185 -13.63 2.89 -5.78
C LEU A 185 -14.84 2.32 -5.04
N ARG A 186 -15.23 1.09 -5.35
CA ARG A 186 -16.33 0.38 -4.65
C ARG A 186 -16.04 0.26 -3.16
N ASP A 187 -14.86 -0.24 -2.82
CA ASP A 187 -14.55 -0.64 -1.45
C ASP A 187 -14.12 0.55 -0.57
N THR A 188 -13.59 1.63 -1.18
CA THR A 188 -13.18 2.82 -0.42
C THR A 188 -14.24 3.92 -0.43
N LEU A 189 -14.88 4.17 -1.55
CA LEU A 189 -15.76 5.33 -1.71
C LEU A 189 -17.26 4.99 -1.66
N ALA A 190 -17.64 3.72 -1.85
CA ALA A 190 -19.03 3.29 -1.89
C ALA A 190 -19.45 2.38 -0.74
N ALA A 191 -18.52 1.84 0.05
CA ALA A 191 -18.78 0.75 1.01
C ALA A 191 -19.25 1.19 2.41
N GLY A 192 -19.10 2.46 2.81
CA GLY A 192 -19.53 2.93 4.13
C GLY A 192 -18.73 4.15 4.60
N ASP A 193 -19.19 4.76 5.72
CA ASP A 193 -18.72 6.07 6.18
C ASP A 193 -17.21 6.07 6.55
N GLU A 194 -16.75 5.01 7.20
CA GLU A 194 -15.34 4.89 7.60
C GLU A 194 -14.43 4.25 6.55
N ALA A 195 -14.98 3.65 5.50
CA ALA A 195 -14.20 2.96 4.48
C ALA A 195 -13.35 3.93 3.64
N SER A 196 -13.84 5.15 3.44
CA SER A 196 -13.13 6.21 2.73
C SER A 196 -12.07 6.94 3.57
N ASP A 197 -12.03 6.74 4.88
CA ASP A 197 -11.07 7.40 5.74
C ASP A 197 -9.63 7.07 5.34
N LEU A 198 -8.78 8.08 5.45
CA LEU A 198 -7.34 7.93 5.33
C LEU A 198 -6.75 7.64 6.71
N LEU A 199 -5.93 6.62 6.79
CA LEU A 199 -5.25 6.23 8.02
C LEU A 199 -3.75 6.45 7.83
N LEU A 200 -3.22 7.49 8.45
CA LEU A 200 -1.81 7.87 8.36
C LEU A 200 -1.04 7.25 9.54
N PRO A 201 -0.03 6.38 9.30
CA PRO A 201 0.76 5.78 10.36
C PRO A 201 1.47 6.83 11.22
N LYS A 202 1.37 6.68 12.54
CA LYS A 202 2.07 7.50 13.55
C LYS A 202 3.29 6.77 14.13
N THR A 203 3.60 5.61 13.60
CA THR A 203 4.78 4.81 13.93
C THR A 203 5.38 4.25 12.65
N ASP A 204 6.58 3.67 12.73
CA ASP A 204 7.15 2.97 11.58
C ASP A 204 6.34 1.70 11.22
N LEU A 205 6.44 1.31 9.96
CA LEU A 205 5.61 0.26 9.40
C LEU A 205 5.91 -1.15 9.96
N SER A 206 7.10 -1.38 10.50
CA SER A 206 7.43 -2.64 11.20
C SER A 206 6.70 -2.71 12.54
N LYS A 207 6.66 -1.61 13.31
CA LYS A 207 5.91 -1.51 14.58
C LYS A 207 4.41 -1.46 14.37
N LEU A 208 3.94 -1.04 13.20
CA LEU A 208 2.51 -0.90 12.92
C LEU A 208 1.78 -2.25 12.95
N PHE A 209 2.40 -3.35 12.44
CA PHE A 209 1.79 -4.67 12.44
C PHE A 209 2.81 -5.82 12.52
N PRO A 210 3.89 -5.87 11.71
CA PRO A 210 4.77 -7.04 11.65
C PRO A 210 5.43 -7.43 13.00
N GLU A 211 6.00 -6.47 13.74
CA GLU A 211 6.61 -6.75 15.04
C GLU A 211 5.57 -7.23 16.08
N PRO A 212 4.43 -6.53 16.29
CA PRO A 212 3.36 -7.04 17.14
C PRO A 212 2.83 -8.43 16.73
N ALA A 213 2.77 -8.69 15.42
CA ALA A 213 2.37 -10.01 14.91
C ALA A 213 3.39 -11.10 15.30
N CYS A 214 4.69 -10.82 15.19
CA CYS A 214 5.75 -11.71 15.62
C CYS A 214 5.68 -11.99 17.13
N ASP A 215 5.44 -10.97 17.95
CA ASP A 215 5.30 -11.12 19.40
C ASP A 215 4.05 -11.91 19.77
N PHE A 216 2.94 -11.69 19.06
CA PHE A 216 1.74 -12.51 19.22
C PHE A 216 2.01 -13.98 18.89
N VAL A 217 2.72 -14.28 17.78
CA VAL A 217 3.09 -15.66 17.41
C VAL A 217 3.92 -16.32 18.52
N ARG A 218 4.95 -15.62 19.04
CA ARG A 218 5.79 -16.11 20.16
C ARG A 218 4.95 -16.35 21.41
N SER A 219 4.03 -15.46 21.74
CA SER A 219 3.14 -15.61 22.91
C SER A 219 2.22 -16.83 22.83
N LYS A 220 1.97 -17.34 21.61
CA LYS A 220 1.21 -18.56 21.34
C LYS A 220 2.08 -19.81 21.20
N GLY A 221 3.38 -19.73 21.52
CA GLY A 221 4.32 -20.84 21.43
C GLY A 221 4.87 -21.11 20.02
N GLY A 222 4.65 -20.22 19.07
CA GLY A 222 5.27 -20.26 17.74
C GLY A 222 6.69 -19.71 17.75
N GLU A 223 7.44 -20.02 16.70
CA GLU A 223 8.80 -19.52 16.50
C GLU A 223 8.83 -18.41 15.44
N VAL A 224 9.70 -17.41 15.63
CA VAL A 224 10.00 -16.39 14.64
C VAL A 224 11.51 -16.25 14.52
N ARG A 225 12.02 -16.52 13.32
CA ARG A 225 13.44 -16.58 12.99
C ARG A 225 13.76 -15.48 11.96
N CYS A 226 14.15 -14.31 12.44
CA CYS A 226 14.66 -13.21 11.61
C CYS A 226 16.15 -13.40 11.33
N GLY A 227 16.61 -12.91 10.15
CA GLY A 227 17.98 -13.11 9.66
C GLY A 227 18.21 -14.49 9.04
N GLU A 228 17.18 -15.33 8.91
CA GLU A 228 17.29 -16.69 8.37
C GLU A 228 16.68 -16.79 6.96
N THR A 229 17.51 -17.10 5.99
CA THR A 229 17.12 -17.23 4.57
C THR A 229 16.84 -18.69 4.23
N VAL A 230 15.59 -19.00 3.86
CA VAL A 230 15.21 -20.32 3.33
C VAL A 230 15.54 -20.39 1.85
N ARG A 231 16.24 -21.45 1.43
CA ARG A 231 16.62 -21.72 0.02
C ARG A 231 16.22 -23.11 -0.45
N ASP A 232 16.03 -24.04 0.46
CA ASP A 232 15.71 -25.44 0.19
C ASP A 232 14.28 -25.75 0.63
N LEU A 233 13.38 -25.80 -0.34
CA LEU A 233 11.97 -26.09 -0.10
C LEU A 233 11.73 -27.56 0.26
N GLU A 234 12.51 -28.48 -0.32
CA GLU A 234 12.35 -29.93 -0.09
C GLU A 234 12.72 -30.25 1.36
N ALA A 235 13.86 -29.76 1.84
CA ALA A 235 14.28 -29.92 3.22
C ALA A 235 13.26 -29.31 4.19
N LEU A 236 12.70 -28.13 3.84
CA LEU A 236 11.68 -27.49 4.67
C LEU A 236 10.38 -28.30 4.72
N LEU A 237 9.92 -28.83 3.60
CA LEU A 237 8.75 -29.71 3.52
C LEU A 237 8.92 -31.00 4.30
N ALA A 238 10.11 -31.63 4.22
CA ALA A 238 10.43 -32.83 4.97
C ALA A 238 10.33 -32.60 6.49
N GLN A 239 10.69 -31.39 6.95
CA GLN A 239 10.65 -31.04 8.38
C GLN A 239 9.25 -30.64 8.87
N TYR A 240 8.49 -29.85 8.07
CA TYR A 240 7.25 -29.21 8.50
C TYR A 240 5.98 -29.83 7.91
N GLY A 241 6.09 -30.56 6.81
CA GLY A 241 4.95 -31.14 6.09
C GLY A 241 4.08 -30.12 5.32
N LYS A 242 3.98 -28.88 5.81
CA LYS A 242 3.24 -27.80 5.16
C LYS A 242 4.03 -26.49 5.18
N VAL A 243 4.07 -25.80 4.04
CA VAL A 243 4.83 -24.56 3.83
C VAL A 243 3.97 -23.50 3.15
N ILE A 244 3.95 -22.30 3.73
CA ILE A 244 3.37 -21.11 3.09
C ILE A 244 4.52 -20.23 2.61
N LEU A 245 4.67 -20.08 1.29
CA LEU A 245 5.66 -19.20 0.67
C LEU A 245 5.05 -17.79 0.56
N ALA A 246 5.38 -16.92 1.52
CA ALA A 246 4.86 -15.54 1.63
C ALA A 246 5.91 -14.51 1.16
N VAL A 247 6.63 -14.83 0.11
CA VAL A 247 7.69 -14.02 -0.50
C VAL A 247 7.21 -13.38 -1.80
N GLY A 248 7.88 -12.33 -2.27
CA GLY A 248 7.57 -11.71 -3.57
C GLY A 248 7.93 -12.62 -4.75
N PRO A 249 7.31 -12.42 -5.94
CA PRO A 249 7.52 -13.28 -7.11
C PRO A 249 9.00 -13.45 -7.50
N HIS A 250 9.78 -12.37 -7.42
CA HIS A 250 11.22 -12.43 -7.73
C HIS A 250 12.04 -13.24 -6.72
N GLN A 251 11.60 -13.30 -5.45
CA GLN A 251 12.23 -14.12 -4.41
C GLN A 251 11.76 -15.57 -4.51
N LEU A 252 10.50 -15.78 -4.90
CA LEU A 252 9.93 -17.11 -5.14
C LEU A 252 10.71 -17.87 -6.20
N LYS A 253 11.24 -17.19 -7.23
CA LYS A 253 12.08 -17.78 -8.28
C LYS A 253 13.34 -18.48 -7.73
N ALA A 254 13.86 -18.05 -6.59
CA ALA A 254 15.05 -18.66 -5.96
C ALA A 254 14.71 -19.89 -5.09
N ILE A 255 13.44 -20.07 -4.70
CA ILE A 255 13.01 -21.13 -3.77
C ILE A 255 12.20 -22.19 -4.52
N ALA A 256 11.33 -21.77 -5.42
CA ALA A 256 10.42 -22.61 -6.20
C ALA A 256 10.22 -21.98 -7.58
N PRO A 257 11.19 -22.13 -8.52
CA PRO A 257 11.19 -21.45 -9.81
C PRO A 257 9.94 -21.76 -10.64
N ASP A 258 9.44 -22.99 -10.60
CA ASP A 258 8.25 -23.43 -11.35
C ASP A 258 6.93 -22.80 -10.85
N LEU A 259 6.93 -22.24 -9.66
CA LEU A 259 5.77 -21.54 -9.08
C LEU A 259 5.85 -20.03 -9.24
N ALA A 260 6.97 -19.49 -9.73
CA ALA A 260 7.22 -18.06 -9.79
C ALA A 260 6.60 -17.42 -11.04
N PRO A 261 5.56 -16.56 -10.90
CA PRO A 261 5.02 -15.83 -12.03
C PRO A 261 5.99 -14.72 -12.48
N GLU A 262 5.96 -14.41 -13.76
CA GLU A 262 6.70 -13.27 -14.31
C GLU A 262 5.81 -12.04 -14.38
N TYR A 263 6.27 -10.93 -13.79
CA TYR A 263 5.54 -9.67 -13.77
C TYR A 263 6.44 -8.48 -14.10
N GLY A 264 5.86 -7.48 -14.74
CA GLY A 264 6.39 -6.12 -14.70
C GLY A 264 6.23 -5.53 -13.30
N TYR A 265 7.13 -4.63 -12.92
CA TYR A 265 7.11 -3.98 -11.61
C TYR A 265 7.06 -2.46 -11.74
N GLN A 266 6.43 -1.84 -10.77
CA GLN A 266 6.38 -0.39 -10.62
C GLN A 266 7.17 0.01 -9.37
N PRO A 267 8.03 1.04 -9.47
CA PRO A 267 8.79 1.54 -8.35
C PRO A 267 7.99 2.49 -7.49
N ILE A 268 8.45 2.68 -6.24
CA ILE A 268 8.07 3.82 -5.39
C ILE A 268 9.37 4.39 -4.81
N TYR A 269 9.49 5.72 -4.90
CA TYR A 269 10.57 6.47 -4.29
C TYR A 269 10.01 7.29 -3.15
N THR A 270 10.70 7.29 -2.02
CA THR A 270 10.44 8.21 -0.92
C THR A 270 11.69 9.04 -0.69
N CYS A 271 11.56 10.34 -0.92
CA CYS A 271 12.62 11.29 -0.65
C CYS A 271 12.36 11.96 0.70
N TYR A 272 13.17 11.67 1.70
CA TYR A 272 13.17 12.32 3.00
C TYR A 272 14.06 13.56 2.95
N LEU A 273 13.47 14.70 3.28
CA LEU A 273 14.14 15.98 3.38
C LEU A 273 14.06 16.47 4.84
N GLN A 274 15.19 16.65 5.49
CA GLN A 274 15.26 17.19 6.85
C GLN A 274 15.54 18.67 6.78
N TYR A 275 14.62 19.45 7.26
CA TYR A 275 14.74 20.89 7.44
C TYR A 275 14.94 21.24 8.92
N PRO A 276 15.28 22.50 9.23
CA PRO A 276 15.19 23.02 10.60
C PRO A 276 13.83 22.74 11.24
N LYS A 277 13.81 22.45 12.54
CA LYS A 277 12.65 21.94 13.29
C LYS A 277 11.36 22.75 13.21
N GLN A 278 11.45 24.04 12.87
CA GLN A 278 10.31 24.96 12.69
C GLN A 278 9.58 24.77 11.36
N VAL A 279 10.22 24.15 10.37
CA VAL A 279 9.59 23.86 9.07
C VAL A 279 8.54 22.77 9.26
N LYS A 280 7.35 23.04 8.76
CA LYS A 280 6.21 22.11 8.79
C LYS A 280 5.29 22.37 7.60
N LEU A 281 4.56 21.35 7.19
CA LEU A 281 3.47 21.51 6.24
C LEU A 281 2.21 22.03 6.96
N ARG A 282 1.32 22.67 6.21
CA ARG A 282 0.02 23.15 6.73
C ARG A 282 -0.89 21.99 7.13
N PHE A 283 -0.72 20.83 6.50
CA PHE A 283 -1.49 19.61 6.71
C PHE A 283 -0.54 18.42 6.85
N PRO A 284 -0.94 17.34 7.54
CA PRO A 284 -0.12 16.13 7.65
C PRO A 284 0.24 15.49 6.31
N MET A 285 -0.60 15.70 5.29
CA MET A 285 -0.42 15.23 3.92
C MET A 285 -0.85 16.33 2.95
N LEU A 286 -0.08 16.56 1.89
CA LEU A 286 -0.35 17.54 0.85
C LEU A 286 -0.07 16.96 -0.53
N GLY A 287 -1.01 17.11 -1.47
CA GLY A 287 -0.87 16.69 -2.85
C GLY A 287 -0.20 17.74 -3.72
N PHE A 288 0.44 17.27 -4.78
CA PHE A 288 1.06 18.08 -5.83
C PHE A 288 0.48 17.65 -7.18
N ALA A 289 -0.06 18.60 -7.91
CA ALA A 289 -0.71 18.32 -9.20
C ALA A 289 0.28 18.30 -10.36
N HIS A 290 1.44 18.88 -10.19
CA HIS A 290 2.47 19.04 -11.21
C HIS A 290 3.83 18.61 -10.66
N GLY A 291 4.71 18.17 -11.56
CA GLY A 291 6.06 17.73 -11.21
C GLY A 291 6.12 16.23 -10.95
N ILE A 292 7.18 15.81 -10.24
CA ILE A 292 7.44 14.40 -9.92
C ILE A 292 6.88 13.99 -8.57
N VAL A 293 6.78 14.92 -7.61
CA VAL A 293 6.20 14.65 -6.28
C VAL A 293 4.69 14.54 -6.40
N GLN A 294 4.10 13.43 -5.99
CA GLN A 294 2.64 13.32 -5.88
C GLN A 294 2.12 13.73 -4.51
N TRP A 295 2.82 13.32 -3.46
CA TRP A 295 2.41 13.57 -2.07
C TRP A 295 3.60 13.94 -1.20
N ALA A 296 3.43 14.93 -0.33
CA ALA A 296 4.35 15.23 0.73
C ALA A 296 3.69 15.01 2.09
N PHE A 297 4.43 14.40 3.04
CA PHE A 297 3.99 14.07 4.38
C PHE A 297 4.82 14.81 5.42
N ASP A 298 4.17 15.46 6.36
CA ASP A 298 4.81 16.07 7.54
C ASP A 298 5.07 15.00 8.59
N ARG A 299 6.30 14.49 8.64
CA ARG A 299 6.72 13.49 9.63
C ARG A 299 6.71 14.07 11.04
N GLY A 300 6.91 15.39 11.18
CA GLY A 300 6.80 16.06 12.48
C GLY A 300 5.40 15.98 13.07
N ALA A 301 4.37 16.13 12.22
CA ALA A 301 2.97 16.01 12.63
C ALA A 301 2.53 14.55 12.86
N LEU A 302 3.11 13.59 12.12
CA LEU A 302 2.71 12.18 12.17
C LEU A 302 3.49 11.40 13.24
N THR A 303 4.83 11.49 13.24
CA THR A 303 5.71 10.65 14.05
C THR A 303 6.58 11.43 15.02
N GLY A 304 6.41 12.77 15.11
CA GLY A 304 7.20 13.63 15.99
C GLY A 304 8.58 14.03 15.44
N GLU A 305 8.95 13.63 14.23
CA GLU A 305 10.23 13.92 13.57
C GLU A 305 10.22 15.34 12.98
N LYS A 306 10.26 16.35 13.84
CA LYS A 306 10.11 17.78 13.48
C LYS A 306 11.07 18.22 12.37
N GLY A 307 10.55 18.94 11.38
CA GLY A 307 11.29 19.42 10.23
C GLY A 307 11.48 18.38 9.13
N ARG A 308 11.04 17.12 9.33
CA ARG A 308 11.18 16.09 8.31
C ARG A 308 9.95 16.03 7.42
N ILE A 309 10.17 16.16 6.12
CA ILE A 309 9.14 16.00 5.07
C ILE A 309 9.52 14.79 4.22
N ALA A 310 8.54 13.90 4.00
CA ALA A 310 8.68 12.75 3.11
C ALA A 310 7.91 13.01 1.81
N CYS A 311 8.62 13.13 0.69
CA CYS A 311 8.05 13.27 -0.65
C CYS A 311 7.94 11.88 -1.29
N VAL A 312 6.75 11.54 -1.77
CA VAL A 312 6.46 10.25 -2.42
C VAL A 312 6.33 10.44 -3.92
N ILE A 313 7.03 9.57 -4.66
CA ILE A 313 7.01 9.51 -6.11
C ILE A 313 6.67 8.06 -6.48
N SER A 314 5.48 7.84 -7.02
CA SER A 314 4.93 6.53 -7.36
C SER A 314 4.98 6.27 -8.85
N ALA A 315 5.01 5.00 -9.22
CA ALA A 315 5.08 4.48 -10.58
C ALA A 315 6.37 4.85 -11.33
N GLN A 316 6.51 4.34 -12.54
CA GLN A 316 7.65 4.67 -13.42
C GLN A 316 7.54 6.08 -13.99
N GLY A 317 8.69 6.70 -14.31
CA GLY A 317 8.76 8.02 -14.90
C GLY A 317 10.21 8.51 -15.06
N ASP A 318 10.38 9.71 -15.59
CA ASP A 318 11.71 10.30 -15.89
C ASP A 318 12.59 10.50 -14.65
N HIS A 319 11.97 10.58 -13.46
CA HIS A 319 12.67 10.67 -12.19
C HIS A 319 13.63 9.48 -11.94
N GLN A 320 13.41 8.34 -12.59
CA GLN A 320 14.27 7.15 -12.48
C GLN A 320 15.66 7.35 -13.11
N GLN A 321 15.81 8.36 -13.97
CA GLN A 321 17.08 8.71 -14.62
C GLN A 321 17.94 9.62 -13.74
N LEU A 322 17.37 10.23 -12.70
CA LEU A 322 18.05 11.12 -11.79
C LEU A 322 18.87 10.36 -10.74
N GLY A 323 20.03 10.89 -10.40
CA GLY A 323 20.78 10.48 -9.22
C GLY A 323 20.03 10.82 -7.92
N GLN A 324 20.41 10.21 -6.80
CA GLN A 324 19.71 10.41 -5.53
C GLN A 324 19.73 11.89 -5.08
N ASP A 325 20.88 12.57 -5.23
CA ASP A 325 21.00 13.98 -4.86
C ASP A 325 20.21 14.89 -5.79
N GLU A 326 20.23 14.61 -7.10
CA GLU A 326 19.44 15.34 -8.09
C GLU A 326 17.93 15.20 -7.83
N LEU A 327 17.50 13.98 -7.48
CA LEU A 327 16.11 13.71 -7.15
C LEU A 327 15.69 14.44 -5.87
N ALA A 328 16.54 14.46 -4.85
CA ALA A 328 16.30 15.20 -3.61
C ALA A 328 16.19 16.71 -3.86
N GLN A 329 17.08 17.26 -4.69
CA GLN A 329 17.03 18.66 -5.10
C GLN A 329 15.79 18.98 -5.91
N ALA A 330 15.35 18.07 -6.81
CA ALA A 330 14.11 18.24 -7.57
C ALA A 330 12.90 18.29 -6.62
N CYS A 331 12.81 17.37 -5.66
CA CYS A 331 11.76 17.39 -4.63
C CYS A 331 11.78 18.71 -3.83
N HIS A 332 12.95 19.17 -3.40
CA HIS A 332 13.07 20.44 -2.69
C HIS A 332 12.58 21.63 -3.53
N ARG A 333 13.00 21.72 -4.81
CA ARG A 333 12.54 22.80 -5.70
C ARG A 333 11.02 22.80 -5.89
N GLU A 334 10.40 21.61 -6.00
CA GLU A 334 8.93 21.53 -6.11
C GLU A 334 8.22 21.98 -4.83
N LEU A 335 8.76 21.62 -3.65
CA LEU A 335 8.23 22.13 -2.38
C LEU A 335 8.34 23.66 -2.31
N VAL A 336 9.49 24.24 -2.67
CA VAL A 336 9.69 25.70 -2.69
C VAL A 336 8.74 26.36 -3.68
N ALA A 337 8.59 25.82 -4.87
CA ALA A 337 7.69 26.38 -5.89
C ALA A 337 6.22 26.39 -5.42
N ALA A 338 5.81 25.38 -4.68
CA ALA A 338 4.43 25.21 -4.25
C ALA A 338 4.10 25.90 -2.91
N LEU A 339 5.06 25.98 -1.99
CA LEU A 339 4.84 26.44 -0.61
C LEU A 339 5.46 27.82 -0.32
N GLY A 340 6.27 28.35 -1.24
CA GLY A 340 7.04 29.57 -1.06
C GLY A 340 8.43 29.30 -0.52
N ALA A 341 9.14 30.37 -0.10
CA ALA A 341 10.52 30.27 0.36
C ALA A 341 10.68 29.30 1.53
N MET A 342 11.58 28.35 1.37
CA MET A 342 11.99 27.37 2.39
C MET A 342 13.52 27.38 2.51
N PRO A 343 14.08 27.10 3.71
CA PRO A 343 15.52 26.90 3.84
C PRO A 343 15.95 25.64 3.07
N GLU A 344 17.26 25.54 2.78
CA GLU A 344 17.82 24.31 2.25
C GLU A 344 17.69 23.17 3.28
N PRO A 345 17.47 21.92 2.83
CA PRO A 345 17.48 20.79 3.73
C PRO A 345 18.86 20.58 4.38
N GLU A 346 18.88 20.31 5.68
CA GLU A 346 20.10 19.97 6.42
C GLU A 346 20.71 18.64 5.93
N TRP A 347 19.85 17.71 5.53
CA TRP A 347 20.21 16.47 4.84
C TRP A 347 19.01 15.93 4.05
N SER A 348 19.32 15.04 3.12
CA SER A 348 18.33 14.30 2.35
C SER A 348 18.68 12.81 2.27
N GLN A 349 17.66 11.96 2.11
CA GLN A 349 17.81 10.54 1.85
C GLN A 349 16.71 10.06 0.93
N VAL A 350 17.11 9.47 -0.19
CA VAL A 350 16.18 8.80 -1.09
C VAL A 350 16.19 7.31 -0.80
N ILE A 351 15.01 6.72 -0.62
CA ILE A 351 14.79 5.29 -0.56
C ILE A 351 13.98 4.90 -1.79
N ALA A 352 14.51 3.97 -2.58
CA ALA A 352 13.89 3.51 -3.82
C ALA A 352 13.55 2.02 -3.71
N GLU A 353 12.28 1.70 -3.60
CA GLU A 353 11.81 0.32 -3.77
C GLU A 353 11.46 0.09 -5.25
N LYS A 354 12.41 -0.48 -6.00
CA LYS A 354 12.26 -0.67 -7.46
C LYS A 354 11.19 -1.70 -7.84
N ARG A 355 10.84 -2.60 -6.92
CA ARG A 355 9.80 -3.63 -7.09
C ARG A 355 8.70 -3.45 -6.05
N ALA A 356 8.23 -2.21 -5.89
CA ALA A 356 7.26 -1.88 -4.87
C ALA A 356 5.93 -2.63 -5.08
N THR A 357 5.46 -2.68 -6.33
CA THR A 357 4.25 -3.43 -6.71
C THR A 357 4.46 -4.12 -8.05
N ILE A 358 3.70 -5.17 -8.31
CA ILE A 358 3.52 -5.66 -9.68
C ILE A 358 2.70 -4.64 -10.47
N THR A 359 2.91 -4.56 -11.79
CA THR A 359 2.12 -3.68 -12.67
C THR A 359 0.68 -4.18 -12.75
N CYS A 360 -0.28 -3.34 -12.40
CA CYS A 360 -1.71 -3.64 -12.42
C CYS A 360 -2.31 -3.43 -13.82
N ALA A 361 -1.86 -4.18 -14.83
CA ALA A 361 -2.35 -4.06 -16.19
C ALA A 361 -3.74 -4.71 -16.38
N PRO A 362 -4.52 -4.29 -17.39
CA PRO A 362 -5.71 -5.01 -17.80
C PRO A 362 -5.41 -6.49 -18.12
N GLY A 363 -6.27 -7.40 -17.68
CA GLY A 363 -6.08 -8.83 -17.89
C GLY A 363 -4.97 -9.46 -17.04
N LEU A 364 -4.51 -8.81 -15.97
CA LEU A 364 -3.48 -9.34 -15.09
C LEU A 364 -3.90 -10.66 -14.45
N GLU A 365 -3.23 -11.74 -14.83
CA GLU A 365 -3.41 -13.06 -14.22
C GLU A 365 -2.63 -13.20 -12.95
N ARG A 366 -3.20 -13.88 -11.96
CA ARG A 366 -2.57 -14.12 -10.65
C ARG A 366 -2.57 -15.61 -10.32
N PRO A 367 -1.47 -16.13 -9.72
CA PRO A 367 -1.37 -17.54 -9.41
C PRO A 367 -2.38 -17.95 -8.34
N SER A 368 -2.84 -19.20 -8.43
CA SER A 368 -3.57 -19.83 -7.33
C SER A 368 -2.70 -19.92 -6.09
N GLN A 369 -3.30 -19.75 -4.92
CA GLN A 369 -2.59 -19.95 -3.65
C GLN A 369 -2.33 -21.43 -3.35
N SER A 370 -3.18 -22.34 -3.84
CA SER A 370 -2.87 -23.78 -3.87
C SER A 370 -1.95 -24.06 -5.05
N THR A 371 -0.84 -24.74 -4.81
CA THR A 371 0.16 -25.02 -5.84
C THR A 371 0.08 -26.47 -6.33
N SER A 372 0.86 -26.79 -7.37
CA SER A 372 1.05 -28.17 -7.85
C SER A 372 1.89 -29.03 -6.90
N ILE A 373 2.59 -28.42 -5.93
CA ILE A 373 3.40 -29.14 -4.95
C ILE A 373 2.57 -29.38 -3.69
N THR A 374 2.33 -30.64 -3.36
CA THR A 374 1.55 -31.05 -2.18
C THR A 374 2.14 -30.42 -0.91
N GLY A 375 1.30 -29.78 -0.09
CA GLY A 375 1.71 -29.13 1.15
C GLY A 375 2.31 -27.73 0.97
N VAL A 376 2.44 -27.21 -0.27
CA VAL A 376 2.96 -25.86 -0.53
C VAL A 376 1.86 -24.92 -0.95
N PHE A 377 1.81 -23.75 -0.31
CA PHE A 377 0.83 -22.69 -0.55
C PHE A 377 1.55 -21.36 -0.81
N LEU A 378 0.97 -20.52 -1.66
CA LEU A 378 1.46 -19.17 -1.91
C LEU A 378 0.68 -18.15 -1.10
N ALA A 379 1.37 -17.12 -0.63
CA ALA A 379 0.74 -15.93 -0.06
C ALA A 379 1.50 -14.67 -0.51
N GLY A 380 0.80 -13.57 -0.67
CA GLY A 380 1.35 -12.28 -1.08
C GLY A 380 0.30 -11.45 -1.80
N ASP A 381 0.52 -10.17 -1.87
CA ASP A 381 -0.36 -9.21 -2.55
C ASP A 381 -0.62 -9.57 -4.03
N TYR A 382 0.30 -10.27 -4.65
CA TYR A 382 0.22 -10.73 -6.04
C TYR A 382 -0.68 -11.98 -6.23
N THR A 383 -1.13 -12.63 -5.16
CA THR A 383 -2.01 -13.81 -5.25
C THR A 383 -3.48 -13.48 -5.00
N TYR A 384 -3.82 -12.21 -4.68
CA TYR A 384 -5.20 -11.79 -4.38
C TYR A 384 -5.80 -11.05 -5.57
N PRO A 385 -6.75 -11.65 -6.33
CA PRO A 385 -7.14 -11.15 -7.64
C PRO A 385 -7.98 -9.86 -7.61
N ASP A 386 -8.77 -9.65 -6.55
CA ASP A 386 -9.75 -8.57 -6.49
C ASP A 386 -9.19 -7.20 -6.08
N TYR A 387 -7.93 -7.18 -5.61
CA TYR A 387 -7.29 -5.96 -5.11
C TYR A 387 -5.99 -5.65 -5.86
N PRO A 388 -5.62 -4.37 -5.97
CA PRO A 388 -4.25 -4.02 -6.31
C PRO A 388 -3.27 -4.49 -5.22
N PRO A 389 -1.95 -4.54 -5.50
CA PRO A 389 -0.93 -4.97 -4.54
C PRO A 389 -0.80 -4.02 -3.35
N THR A 390 -1.66 -4.19 -2.36
CA THR A 390 -1.77 -3.38 -1.14
C THR A 390 -1.45 -4.20 0.09
N LEU A 391 -1.29 -3.54 1.24
CA LEU A 391 -1.13 -4.21 2.53
C LEU A 391 -2.36 -5.07 2.86
N GLU A 392 -3.56 -4.62 2.52
CA GLU A 392 -4.79 -5.38 2.71
C GLU A 392 -4.84 -6.64 1.83
N ALA A 393 -4.43 -6.54 0.56
CA ALA A 393 -4.33 -7.70 -0.33
C ALA A 393 -3.34 -8.73 0.21
N ALA A 394 -2.19 -8.27 0.72
CA ALA A 394 -1.19 -9.13 1.35
C ALA A 394 -1.77 -9.84 2.59
N VAL A 395 -2.44 -9.12 3.47
CA VAL A 395 -3.07 -9.67 4.68
C VAL A 395 -4.16 -10.68 4.34
N ARG A 396 -5.09 -10.34 3.44
CA ARG A 396 -6.15 -11.25 2.99
C ARG A 396 -5.58 -12.52 2.38
N SER A 397 -4.55 -12.37 1.57
CA SER A 397 -3.83 -13.51 1.00
C SER A 397 -3.21 -14.41 2.07
N GLY A 398 -2.56 -13.81 3.08
CA GLY A 398 -1.99 -14.54 4.22
C GLY A 398 -3.04 -15.33 5.00
N ILE A 399 -4.17 -14.71 5.32
CA ILE A 399 -5.31 -15.35 6.00
C ILE A 399 -5.83 -16.53 5.19
N ARG A 400 -6.01 -16.34 3.87
CA ARG A 400 -6.48 -17.42 2.98
C ARG A 400 -5.46 -18.55 2.85
N GLY A 401 -4.15 -18.25 2.72
CA GLY A 401 -3.08 -19.23 2.70
C GLY A 401 -3.04 -20.07 3.98
N ALA A 402 -3.24 -19.42 5.14
CA ALA A 402 -3.36 -20.12 6.42
C ALA A 402 -4.57 -21.06 6.46
N ALA A 403 -5.73 -20.63 5.94
CA ALA A 403 -6.92 -21.47 5.88
C ALA A 403 -6.70 -22.71 4.98
N LEU A 404 -6.09 -22.53 3.81
CA LEU A 404 -5.75 -23.63 2.91
C LEU A 404 -4.78 -24.63 3.56
N ALA A 405 -3.80 -24.15 4.30
CA ALA A 405 -2.82 -25.00 4.98
C ALA A 405 -3.45 -25.89 6.07
N VAL A 406 -4.57 -25.51 6.68
CA VAL A 406 -5.23 -26.34 7.70
C VAL A 406 -6.40 -27.16 7.17
N SER A 407 -6.94 -26.84 5.97
CA SER A 407 -8.08 -27.55 5.36
C SER A 407 -7.65 -28.73 4.48
N GLY A 408 -6.42 -28.76 3.99
CA GLY A 408 -5.80 -29.82 3.22
C GLY A 408 -4.81 -30.59 4.11
#